data_3c68bb600775ad7e0c16a1c7439d015d
#
_entry.id   3c68bb600775ad7e0c16a1c7439d015d
#
_cell.length_a   1.000
_cell.length_b   1.000
_cell.length_c   1.000
_cell.angle_alpha   90.00
_cell.angle_beta   90.00
_cell.angle_gamma   90.00
#
_symmetry.space_group_name_H-M   'P 1'
#
loop_
_entity.id
_entity.type
_entity.pdbx_description
1 polymer ?
#
loop_
_entity_poly.entity_id
_entity_poly.type
_entity_poly.pdbx_seq_one_letter_code
_entity_poly.pdbx_strand_id
1 'polypeptide(L)'
;MKTGIYDSIEINDYHALRDYYNSTRIKLAKKSLNTLKSHDENWKDEGRKQHYDTGNAFEVMLTDKENIENRIAITNEEDWRNEALKDNPKLSEPSRSKVYRELKDKFYGDNKSKYIITPSIQDDCLEMLKSCYSDELIRSLVKESDSQKSILWHCANTGLKLKTRPDLIHHKSKTIIDIKTADDGSPEKFSKSCVNLDYPLQASLQIKGVLESGLLDEVKNYFWLVVEKNSPYNATLYRFTKDDQEMVADSLDYYIGHINEAVNSGIWGGYNQRADNKLGILDLELPLYYRR
;
A
#
# COMPACT_ATOMS: atom_id res chain seq x y z
N MET A 1 -5.74 -14.81 -14.63
CA MET A 1 -6.56 -13.65 -15.05
C MET A 1 -5.92 -13.04 -16.30
N LYS A 2 -6.68 -12.50 -17.24
CA LYS A 2 -6.14 -11.85 -18.45
C LYS A 2 -5.69 -10.42 -18.13
N THR A 3 -4.87 -9.84 -19.02
CA THR A 3 -4.58 -8.40 -18.96
C THR A 3 -5.86 -7.59 -19.17
N GLY A 4 -5.95 -6.44 -18.52
CA GLY A 4 -7.13 -5.57 -18.58
C GLY A 4 -7.23 -4.65 -17.35
N ILE A 5 -8.25 -3.81 -17.38
CA ILE A 5 -8.62 -2.94 -16.26
C ILE A 5 -9.86 -3.54 -15.62
N TYR A 6 -9.83 -3.65 -14.29
CA TYR A 6 -10.88 -4.27 -13.49
C TYR A 6 -11.34 -3.32 -12.38
N ASP A 7 -12.64 -3.12 -12.27
CA ASP A 7 -13.24 -2.22 -11.28
C ASP A 7 -13.17 -2.78 -9.86
N SER A 8 -13.21 -4.11 -9.74
CA SER A 8 -13.18 -4.78 -8.44
C SER A 8 -12.54 -6.16 -8.55
N ILE A 9 -11.28 -6.27 -8.19
CA ILE A 9 -10.67 -7.56 -7.84
C ILE A 9 -10.56 -7.58 -6.32
N GLU A 10 -11.08 -8.61 -5.66
CA GLU A 10 -10.87 -8.77 -4.23
C GLU A 10 -9.37 -8.70 -3.89
N ILE A 11 -9.04 -8.04 -2.77
CA ILE A 11 -7.64 -7.72 -2.45
C ILE A 11 -6.76 -8.98 -2.34
N ASN A 12 -7.31 -10.06 -1.79
CA ASN A 12 -6.60 -11.34 -1.67
C ASN A 12 -6.37 -11.97 -3.05
N ASP A 13 -7.37 -11.92 -3.93
CA ASP A 13 -7.24 -12.41 -5.31
C ASP A 13 -6.23 -11.58 -6.10
N TYR A 14 -6.23 -10.25 -5.92
CA TYR A 14 -5.21 -9.38 -6.51
C TYR A 14 -3.80 -9.76 -6.05
N HIS A 15 -3.58 -10.03 -4.77
CA HIS A 15 -2.29 -10.46 -4.27
C HIS A 15 -1.90 -11.86 -4.76
N ALA A 16 -2.87 -12.77 -4.92
CA ALA A 16 -2.64 -14.11 -5.43
C ALA A 16 -2.22 -14.18 -6.91
N LEU A 17 -2.38 -13.09 -7.68
CA LEU A 17 -1.88 -13.00 -9.07
C LEU A 17 -0.36 -12.92 -9.13
N ARG A 18 0.32 -14.04 -8.83
CA ARG A 18 1.79 -14.10 -8.71
C ARG A 18 2.52 -14.03 -10.05
N ASP A 19 1.84 -14.27 -11.17
CA ASP A 19 2.40 -14.09 -12.51
C ASP A 19 2.68 -12.63 -12.86
N TYR A 20 2.07 -11.69 -12.13
CA TYR A 20 2.20 -10.26 -12.35
C TYR A 20 3.09 -9.62 -11.28
N TYR A 21 4.08 -8.84 -11.69
CA TYR A 21 4.95 -8.10 -10.79
C TYR A 21 4.29 -6.78 -10.37
N ASN A 22 4.33 -6.48 -9.08
CA ASN A 22 3.85 -5.23 -8.49
C ASN A 22 5.01 -4.41 -7.91
N SER A 23 4.72 -3.22 -7.38
CA SER A 23 5.72 -2.33 -6.77
C SER A 23 6.53 -3.02 -5.67
N THR A 24 5.91 -3.83 -4.81
CA THR A 24 6.61 -4.56 -3.74
C THR A 24 7.68 -5.50 -4.30
N ARG A 25 7.35 -6.27 -5.33
CA ARG A 25 8.31 -7.19 -5.96
C ARG A 25 9.42 -6.47 -6.72
N ILE A 26 9.10 -5.32 -7.35
CA ILE A 26 10.11 -4.47 -7.99
C ILE A 26 11.05 -3.86 -6.94
N LYS A 27 10.53 -3.41 -5.79
CA LYS A 27 11.34 -2.94 -4.67
C LYS A 27 12.27 -4.02 -4.11
N LEU A 28 11.86 -5.28 -4.14
CA LEU A 28 12.74 -6.41 -3.78
C LEU A 28 13.83 -6.63 -4.82
N ALA A 29 13.52 -6.53 -6.12
CA ALA A 29 14.52 -6.58 -7.19
C ALA A 29 15.52 -5.42 -7.10
N LYS A 30 15.07 -4.23 -6.69
CA LYS A 30 15.94 -3.09 -6.38
C LYS A 30 16.97 -3.42 -5.31
N LYS A 31 16.66 -4.26 -4.33
CA LYS A 31 17.65 -4.78 -3.36
C LYS A 31 18.59 -5.76 -4.04
N SER A 32 18.08 -6.84 -4.58
CA SER A 32 18.76 -7.78 -5.49
C SER A 32 17.75 -8.71 -6.13
N LEU A 33 18.06 -9.25 -7.31
CA LEU A 33 17.21 -10.24 -7.98
C LEU A 33 17.07 -11.52 -7.14
N ASN A 34 18.14 -11.90 -6.42
CA ASN A 34 18.11 -13.05 -5.52
C ASN A 34 17.17 -12.83 -4.32
N THR A 35 17.06 -11.58 -3.81
CA THR A 35 16.07 -11.23 -2.78
C THR A 35 14.65 -11.42 -3.29
N LEU A 36 14.37 -10.97 -4.54
CA LEU A 36 13.08 -11.18 -5.18
C LEU A 36 12.78 -12.67 -5.36
N LYS A 37 13.72 -13.44 -5.89
CA LYS A 37 13.57 -14.89 -6.08
C LYS A 37 13.26 -15.60 -4.78
N SER A 38 14.05 -15.35 -3.74
CA SER A 38 13.84 -15.93 -2.41
C SER A 38 12.46 -15.60 -1.83
N HIS A 39 12.00 -14.36 -2.00
CA HIS A 39 10.66 -13.96 -1.60
C HIS A 39 9.58 -14.74 -2.37
N ASP A 40 9.74 -14.93 -3.69
CA ASP A 40 8.75 -15.60 -4.51
C ASP A 40 8.69 -17.13 -4.22
N GLU A 41 9.82 -17.74 -3.99
CA GLU A 41 9.93 -19.17 -3.64
C GLU A 41 9.40 -19.49 -2.24
N ASN A 42 9.56 -18.56 -1.30
CA ASN A 42 9.12 -18.71 0.09
C ASN A 42 7.81 -17.97 0.40
N TRP A 43 7.16 -17.46 -0.62
CA TRP A 43 5.91 -16.70 -0.39
C TRP A 43 4.86 -17.59 0.27
N LYS A 44 4.34 -17.09 1.36
CA LYS A 44 3.17 -17.66 2.04
C LYS A 44 2.16 -16.55 2.18
N ASP A 45 0.91 -16.89 2.09
CA ASP A 45 -0.15 -15.97 2.52
C ASP A 45 -0.04 -15.84 4.05
N GLU A 46 0.70 -14.83 4.51
CA GLU A 46 0.88 -14.58 5.95
C GLU A 46 -0.40 -14.07 6.63
N GLY A 47 -1.48 -13.91 5.85
CA GLY A 47 -2.69 -13.27 6.31
C GLY A 47 -2.48 -11.77 6.58
N ARG A 48 -3.44 -11.17 7.22
CA ARG A 48 -3.49 -9.73 7.46
C ARG A 48 -2.66 -9.33 8.67
N LYS A 49 -1.84 -8.27 8.54
CA LYS A 49 -1.08 -7.68 9.65
C LYS A 49 -1.91 -6.57 10.31
N GLN A 50 -2.36 -6.79 11.54
CA GLN A 50 -3.26 -5.87 12.28
C GLN A 50 -2.77 -4.41 12.38
N HIS A 51 -1.45 -4.18 12.41
CA HIS A 51 -0.91 -2.82 12.54
C HIS A 51 -1.14 -1.91 11.31
N TYR A 52 -1.63 -2.46 10.21
CA TYR A 52 -2.05 -1.69 9.03
C TYR A 52 -3.54 -1.35 9.02
N ASP A 53 -4.30 -1.83 10.01
CA ASP A 53 -5.76 -1.75 9.96
C ASP A 53 -6.29 -0.30 9.98
N THR A 54 -5.64 0.62 10.70
CA THR A 54 -6.03 2.05 10.69
C THR A 54 -5.94 2.65 9.29
N GLY A 55 -4.81 2.47 8.60
CA GLY A 55 -4.62 2.99 7.24
C GLY A 55 -5.59 2.38 6.24
N ASN A 56 -5.76 1.07 6.29
CA ASN A 56 -6.68 0.35 5.41
C ASN A 56 -8.15 0.69 5.70
N ALA A 57 -8.53 0.83 6.97
CA ALA A 57 -9.87 1.22 7.36
C ALA A 57 -10.18 2.65 6.90
N PHE A 58 -9.25 3.59 7.12
CA PHE A 58 -9.39 4.95 6.62
C PHE A 58 -9.55 5.00 5.10
N GLU A 59 -8.72 4.26 4.36
CA GLU A 59 -8.81 4.17 2.90
C GLU A 59 -10.18 3.66 2.46
N VAL A 60 -10.69 2.57 3.05
CA VAL A 60 -12.03 2.05 2.77
C VAL A 60 -13.11 3.10 3.08
N MET A 61 -13.03 3.76 4.23
CA MET A 61 -14.01 4.78 4.62
C MET A 61 -13.98 6.01 3.69
N LEU A 62 -12.83 6.33 3.11
CA LEU A 62 -12.67 7.43 2.18
C LEU A 62 -13.14 7.07 0.76
N THR A 63 -12.83 5.86 0.28
CA THR A 63 -12.93 5.48 -1.14
C THR A 63 -14.07 4.50 -1.45
N ASP A 64 -14.60 3.77 -0.46
CA ASP A 64 -15.55 2.65 -0.64
C ASP A 64 -16.65 2.68 0.42
N LYS A 65 -17.33 3.80 0.53
CA LYS A 65 -18.34 4.06 1.59
C LYS A 65 -19.50 3.09 1.59
N GLU A 66 -19.87 2.56 0.43
CA GLU A 66 -21.02 1.66 0.29
C GLU A 66 -20.71 0.26 0.84
N ASN A 67 -19.44 -0.08 0.98
CA ASN A 67 -18.99 -1.40 1.42
C ASN A 67 -18.32 -1.39 2.80
N ILE A 68 -18.43 -0.32 3.59
CA ILE A 68 -17.78 -0.21 4.90
C ILE A 68 -18.10 -1.43 5.78
N GLU A 69 -19.38 -1.78 5.93
CA GLU A 69 -19.83 -2.90 6.77
C GLU A 69 -19.32 -4.27 6.30
N ASN A 70 -19.09 -4.40 4.99
CA ASN A 70 -18.54 -5.64 4.41
C ASN A 70 -17.01 -5.74 4.58
N ARG A 71 -16.34 -4.61 4.74
CA ARG A 71 -14.87 -4.53 4.75
C ARG A 71 -14.27 -4.18 6.10
N ILE A 72 -15.03 -3.58 7.00
CA ILE A 72 -14.57 -3.17 8.34
C ILE A 72 -15.44 -3.86 9.39
N ALA A 73 -14.81 -4.32 10.47
CA ALA A 73 -15.47 -4.79 11.68
C ALA A 73 -14.91 -4.03 12.88
N ILE A 74 -15.80 -3.55 13.74
CA ILE A 74 -15.44 -2.77 14.93
C ILE A 74 -15.57 -3.67 16.14
N THR A 75 -14.50 -3.76 16.94
CA THR A 75 -14.51 -4.56 18.16
C THR A 75 -15.46 -3.95 19.19
N ASN A 76 -16.15 -4.81 19.92
CA ASN A 76 -16.99 -4.40 21.07
C ASN A 76 -16.51 -5.07 22.36
N GLU A 77 -15.31 -4.69 22.79
CA GLU A 77 -14.70 -5.27 24.01
C GLU A 77 -15.48 -5.00 25.27
N GLU A 78 -16.23 -3.90 25.31
CA GLU A 78 -17.07 -3.56 26.46
C GLU A 78 -18.22 -4.56 26.61
N ASP A 79 -18.90 -4.93 25.53
CA ASP A 79 -19.93 -5.94 25.57
C ASP A 79 -19.36 -7.30 25.97
N TRP A 80 -18.18 -7.68 25.47
CA TRP A 80 -17.55 -8.93 25.88
C TRP A 80 -17.22 -8.97 27.38
N ARG A 81 -16.78 -7.82 27.94
CA ARG A 81 -16.56 -7.67 29.40
C ARG A 81 -17.87 -7.77 30.17
N ASN A 82 -18.90 -7.11 29.68
CA ASN A 82 -20.22 -7.14 30.31
C ASN A 82 -20.82 -8.54 30.32
N GLU A 83 -20.72 -9.31 29.22
CA GLU A 83 -21.18 -10.70 29.18
C GLU A 83 -20.35 -11.58 30.15
N ALA A 84 -19.05 -11.40 30.23
CA ALA A 84 -18.21 -12.11 31.19
C ALA A 84 -18.59 -11.80 32.65
N LEU A 85 -18.98 -10.56 32.97
CA LEU A 85 -19.47 -10.15 34.28
C LEU A 85 -20.89 -10.66 34.60
N LYS A 86 -21.75 -10.83 33.60
CA LYS A 86 -23.04 -11.49 33.80
C LYS A 86 -22.88 -12.94 34.21
N ASP A 87 -21.92 -13.66 33.60
CA ASP A 87 -21.59 -15.04 33.93
C ASP A 87 -20.97 -15.16 35.34
N ASN A 88 -20.06 -14.23 35.68
CA ASN A 88 -19.45 -14.16 37.01
C ASN A 88 -19.23 -12.71 37.47
N PRO A 89 -20.15 -12.12 38.27
CA PRO A 89 -20.08 -10.73 38.74
C PRO A 89 -18.88 -10.40 39.62
N LYS A 90 -18.16 -11.40 40.13
CA LYS A 90 -16.99 -11.19 41.01
C LYS A 90 -15.64 -11.19 40.31
N LEU A 91 -15.64 -11.23 38.95
CA LEU A 91 -14.40 -11.21 38.21
C LEU A 91 -13.68 -9.88 38.34
N SER A 92 -12.45 -9.92 38.87
CA SER A 92 -11.55 -8.75 38.90
C SER A 92 -11.00 -8.39 37.52
N GLU A 93 -10.83 -9.38 36.65
CA GLU A 93 -10.30 -9.22 35.26
C GLU A 93 -11.19 -9.96 34.25
N PRO A 94 -12.32 -9.35 33.82
CA PRO A 94 -13.25 -9.98 32.87
C PRO A 94 -12.61 -10.45 31.58
N SER A 95 -11.57 -9.73 31.10
CA SER A 95 -10.84 -10.07 29.85
C SER A 95 -10.08 -11.40 29.90
N ARG A 96 -9.83 -11.94 31.10
CA ARG A 96 -9.22 -13.27 31.30
C ARG A 96 -10.22 -14.42 31.42
N SER A 97 -11.51 -14.12 31.45
CA SER A 97 -12.55 -15.14 31.55
C SER A 97 -12.63 -15.99 30.28
N LYS A 98 -13.22 -17.19 30.42
CA LYS A 98 -13.49 -18.08 29.31
C LYS A 98 -14.50 -17.44 28.35
N VAL A 99 -15.58 -16.87 28.88
CA VAL A 99 -16.65 -16.20 28.11
C VAL A 99 -16.10 -15.08 27.24
N TYR A 100 -15.28 -14.19 27.80
CA TYR A 100 -14.66 -13.11 27.05
C TYR A 100 -13.80 -13.63 25.88
N ARG A 101 -12.97 -14.65 26.13
CA ARG A 101 -12.10 -15.24 25.11
C ARG A 101 -12.89 -15.88 24.00
N GLU A 102 -13.95 -16.64 24.34
CA GLU A 102 -14.83 -17.28 23.35
C GLU A 102 -15.55 -16.26 22.46
N LEU A 103 -16.07 -15.17 23.05
CA LEU A 103 -16.70 -14.08 22.28
C LEU A 103 -15.71 -13.38 21.37
N LYS A 104 -14.51 -13.09 21.87
CA LYS A 104 -13.43 -12.52 21.10
C LYS A 104 -13.04 -13.42 19.93
N ASP A 105 -12.74 -14.69 20.20
CA ASP A 105 -12.30 -15.65 19.17
C ASP A 105 -13.38 -15.85 18.10
N LYS A 106 -14.65 -15.90 18.51
CA LYS A 106 -15.78 -15.95 17.59
C LYS A 106 -15.82 -14.70 16.70
N PHE A 107 -15.74 -13.51 17.29
CA PHE A 107 -15.77 -12.25 16.53
C PHE A 107 -14.63 -12.18 15.48
N TYR A 108 -13.41 -12.55 15.89
CA TYR A 108 -12.27 -12.56 14.97
C TYR A 108 -12.41 -13.65 13.89
N GLY A 109 -12.99 -14.78 14.24
CA GLY A 109 -13.30 -15.87 13.29
C GLY A 109 -14.31 -15.45 12.23
N ASP A 110 -15.42 -14.81 12.67
CA ASP A 110 -16.51 -14.37 11.80
C ASP A 110 -16.09 -13.18 10.89
N ASN A 111 -15.09 -12.40 11.30
CA ASN A 111 -14.64 -11.19 10.60
C ASN A 111 -13.22 -11.27 10.03
N LYS A 112 -12.65 -12.47 9.89
CA LYS A 112 -11.26 -12.66 9.44
C LYS A 112 -10.96 -12.07 8.05
N SER A 113 -11.95 -11.84 7.21
CA SER A 113 -11.83 -11.19 5.90
C SER A 113 -11.92 -9.66 5.96
N LYS A 114 -12.31 -9.09 7.11
CA LYS A 114 -12.50 -7.64 7.29
C LYS A 114 -11.31 -6.98 7.99
N TYR A 115 -11.17 -5.67 7.84
CA TYR A 115 -10.28 -4.85 8.68
C TYR A 115 -10.91 -4.70 10.06
N ILE A 116 -10.22 -5.23 11.08
CA ILE A 116 -10.73 -5.21 12.45
C ILE A 116 -10.10 -4.02 13.18
N ILE A 117 -10.93 -3.07 13.57
CA ILE A 117 -10.52 -1.85 14.26
C ILE A 117 -11.24 -1.72 15.60
N THR A 118 -10.68 -0.92 16.49
CA THR A 118 -11.33 -0.53 17.74
C THR A 118 -12.25 0.68 17.52
N PRO A 119 -13.20 0.96 18.43
CA PRO A 119 -13.99 2.20 18.39
C PRO A 119 -13.11 3.46 18.35
N SER A 120 -12.01 3.50 19.11
CA SER A 120 -11.08 4.62 19.08
C SER A 120 -10.46 4.84 17.70
N ILE A 121 -10.05 3.76 17.01
CA ILE A 121 -9.52 3.87 15.63
C ILE A 121 -10.62 4.34 14.67
N GLN A 122 -11.87 3.93 14.90
CA GLN A 122 -13.00 4.44 14.11
C GLN A 122 -13.15 5.95 14.29
N ASP A 123 -13.08 6.44 15.53
CA ASP A 123 -13.18 7.87 15.82
C ASP A 123 -12.04 8.65 15.16
N ASP A 124 -10.80 8.15 15.26
CA ASP A 124 -9.65 8.74 14.55
C ASP A 124 -9.88 8.79 13.03
N CYS A 125 -10.37 7.71 12.41
CA CYS A 125 -10.70 7.69 10.99
C CYS A 125 -11.78 8.70 10.62
N LEU A 126 -12.78 8.92 11.47
CA LEU A 126 -13.82 9.92 11.25
C LEU A 126 -13.26 11.35 11.29
N GLU A 127 -12.34 11.64 12.21
CA GLU A 127 -11.66 12.94 12.25
C GLU A 127 -10.73 13.15 11.03
N MET A 128 -10.01 12.12 10.61
CA MET A 128 -9.22 12.14 9.37
C MET A 128 -10.10 12.44 8.15
N LEU A 129 -11.29 11.83 8.05
CA LEU A 129 -12.27 12.11 6.99
C LEU A 129 -12.76 13.56 7.03
N LYS A 130 -13.08 14.09 8.21
CA LYS A 130 -13.47 15.51 8.37
C LYS A 130 -12.37 16.44 7.86
N SER A 131 -11.11 16.14 8.21
CA SER A 131 -9.98 16.92 7.71
C SER A 131 -9.90 16.91 6.17
N CYS A 132 -10.00 15.74 5.55
CA CYS A 132 -10.00 15.62 4.09
C CYS A 132 -11.16 16.38 3.45
N TYR A 133 -12.37 16.29 4.02
CA TYR A 133 -13.57 16.95 3.44
C TYR A 133 -13.67 18.43 3.77
N SER A 134 -12.88 18.96 4.71
CA SER A 134 -12.78 20.40 4.98
C SER A 134 -11.99 21.14 3.89
N ASP A 135 -11.04 20.47 3.23
CA ASP A 135 -10.32 21.02 2.08
C ASP A 135 -11.13 20.81 0.79
N GLU A 136 -11.39 21.90 0.07
CA GLU A 136 -12.23 21.88 -1.14
C GLU A 136 -11.61 21.08 -2.28
N LEU A 137 -10.28 21.20 -2.47
CA LEU A 137 -9.56 20.48 -3.53
C LEU A 137 -9.54 18.99 -3.24
N ILE A 138 -9.16 18.58 -2.01
CA ILE A 138 -9.13 17.17 -1.61
C ILE A 138 -10.53 16.57 -1.75
N ARG A 139 -11.55 17.27 -1.26
CA ARG A 139 -12.95 16.84 -1.35
C ARG A 139 -13.41 16.63 -2.79
N SER A 140 -13.08 17.54 -3.70
CA SER A 140 -13.44 17.42 -5.12
C SER A 140 -12.72 16.24 -5.75
N LEU A 141 -11.41 16.13 -5.57
CA LEU A 141 -10.60 15.04 -6.11
C LEU A 141 -11.11 13.67 -5.63
N VAL A 142 -11.38 13.51 -4.33
CA VAL A 142 -11.87 12.23 -3.79
C VAL A 142 -13.25 11.86 -4.35
N LYS A 143 -14.19 12.84 -4.43
CA LYS A 143 -15.57 12.57 -4.85
C LYS A 143 -15.72 12.27 -6.34
N GLU A 144 -14.85 12.83 -7.19
CA GLU A 144 -14.93 12.72 -8.65
C GLU A 144 -13.95 11.68 -9.21
N SER A 145 -13.29 10.92 -8.36
CA SER A 145 -12.33 9.88 -8.76
C SER A 145 -12.93 8.48 -8.78
N ASP A 146 -12.46 7.67 -9.73
CA ASP A 146 -12.60 6.22 -9.64
C ASP A 146 -11.63 5.68 -8.58
N SER A 147 -12.08 4.72 -7.79
CA SER A 147 -11.28 4.10 -6.72
C SER A 147 -10.84 2.68 -7.08
N GLN A 148 -9.66 2.28 -6.59
CA GLN A 148 -9.21 0.89 -6.52
C GLN A 148 -9.20 0.11 -7.85
N LYS A 149 -9.05 0.82 -9.00
CA LYS A 149 -8.94 0.16 -10.31
C LYS A 149 -7.71 -0.76 -10.34
N SER A 150 -7.91 -2.04 -10.58
CA SER A 150 -6.82 -3.00 -10.74
C SER A 150 -6.41 -3.07 -12.20
N ILE A 151 -5.16 -2.77 -12.48
CA ILE A 151 -4.61 -2.73 -13.83
C ILE A 151 -3.61 -3.88 -13.96
N LEU A 152 -3.87 -4.77 -14.93
CA LEU A 152 -3.01 -5.90 -15.29
C LEU A 152 -2.57 -5.74 -16.73
N TRP A 153 -1.26 -5.64 -16.99
CA TRP A 153 -0.78 -5.41 -18.35
C TRP A 153 0.55 -6.10 -18.64
N HIS A 154 0.94 -6.10 -19.89
CA HIS A 154 2.30 -6.44 -20.31
C HIS A 154 3.08 -5.16 -20.55
N CYS A 155 4.26 -5.04 -19.92
CA CYS A 155 5.16 -3.92 -20.19
C CYS A 155 5.48 -3.86 -21.69
N ALA A 156 5.27 -2.69 -22.31
CA ALA A 156 5.45 -2.52 -23.75
C ALA A 156 6.86 -2.86 -24.22
N ASN A 157 7.89 -2.53 -23.41
CA ASN A 157 9.29 -2.71 -23.78
C ASN A 157 9.81 -4.15 -23.56
N THR A 158 9.32 -4.85 -22.54
CA THR A 158 9.89 -6.14 -22.11
C THR A 158 8.92 -7.31 -22.23
N GLY A 159 7.62 -7.06 -22.33
CA GLY A 159 6.59 -8.08 -22.28
C GLY A 159 6.32 -8.62 -20.85
N LEU A 160 7.08 -8.17 -19.84
CA LEU A 160 6.88 -8.62 -18.46
C LEU A 160 5.46 -8.30 -17.98
N LYS A 161 4.82 -9.26 -17.31
CA LYS A 161 3.49 -9.07 -16.73
C LYS A 161 3.59 -8.19 -15.50
N LEU A 162 2.91 -7.06 -15.51
CA LEU A 162 2.90 -6.08 -14.44
C LEU A 162 1.48 -5.87 -13.92
N LYS A 163 1.36 -5.50 -12.66
CA LYS A 163 0.11 -5.08 -12.03
C LYS A 163 0.28 -3.90 -11.12
N THR A 164 -0.75 -3.05 -11.10
CA THR A 164 -0.85 -1.94 -10.15
C THR A 164 -2.31 -1.69 -9.76
N ARG A 165 -2.51 -0.98 -8.67
CA ARG A 165 -3.82 -0.54 -8.19
C ARG A 165 -3.66 0.84 -7.56
N PRO A 166 -3.86 1.92 -8.34
CA PRO A 166 -3.96 3.26 -7.79
C PRO A 166 -5.17 3.38 -6.86
N ASP A 167 -5.02 4.13 -5.77
CA ASP A 167 -6.12 4.30 -4.82
C ASP A 167 -7.24 5.13 -5.44
N LEU A 168 -6.90 6.23 -6.12
CA LEU A 168 -7.85 7.10 -6.80
C LEU A 168 -7.31 7.57 -8.15
N ILE A 169 -8.19 7.63 -9.16
CA ILE A 169 -7.91 8.17 -10.49
C ILE A 169 -8.97 9.21 -10.84
N HIS A 170 -8.56 10.46 -10.90
CA HIS A 170 -9.41 11.58 -11.27
C HIS A 170 -9.27 11.87 -12.76
N HIS A 171 -10.22 11.37 -13.57
CA HIS A 171 -10.16 11.42 -15.04
C HIS A 171 -10.13 12.83 -15.60
N LYS A 172 -10.98 13.72 -15.08
CA LYS A 172 -11.12 15.10 -15.57
C LYS A 172 -9.83 15.92 -15.50
N SER A 173 -9.06 15.77 -14.42
CA SER A 173 -7.76 16.44 -14.27
C SER A 173 -6.58 15.55 -14.63
N LYS A 174 -6.82 14.29 -15.07
CA LYS A 174 -5.80 13.30 -15.40
C LYS A 174 -4.78 13.13 -14.25
N THR A 175 -5.31 12.95 -13.05
CA THR A 175 -4.54 12.91 -11.80
C THR A 175 -4.65 11.54 -11.15
N ILE A 176 -3.53 11.01 -10.71
CA ILE A 176 -3.46 9.83 -9.84
C ILE A 176 -3.23 10.33 -8.41
N ILE A 177 -3.94 9.72 -7.44
CA ILE A 177 -3.80 10.05 -6.03
C ILE A 177 -3.58 8.74 -5.27
N ASP A 178 -2.52 8.71 -4.50
CA ASP A 178 -2.14 7.59 -3.63
C ASP A 178 -2.28 8.04 -2.17
N ILE A 179 -3.07 7.30 -1.39
CA ILE A 179 -3.43 7.67 -0.03
C ILE A 179 -2.38 7.12 0.93
N LYS A 180 -1.89 7.95 1.81
CA LYS A 180 -0.94 7.56 2.86
C LYS A 180 -1.40 8.07 4.22
N THR A 181 -1.32 7.23 5.23
CA THR A 181 -1.50 7.67 6.61
C THR A 181 -0.13 7.77 7.29
N ALA A 182 0.05 8.76 8.14
CA ALA A 182 1.31 9.02 8.84
C ALA A 182 1.07 9.41 10.31
N ASP A 183 2.05 9.19 11.15
CA ASP A 183 2.05 9.75 12.51
C ASP A 183 2.47 11.22 12.50
N ASP A 184 3.33 11.60 11.54
CA ASP A 184 3.80 12.96 11.27
C ASP A 184 3.87 13.13 9.77
N GLY A 185 2.93 13.89 9.21
CA GLY A 185 2.80 14.18 7.79
C GLY A 185 3.56 15.43 7.33
N SER A 186 4.43 16.01 8.17
CA SER A 186 5.23 17.19 7.80
C SER A 186 6.11 16.93 6.56
N PRO A 187 6.43 17.98 5.77
CA PRO A 187 7.22 17.82 4.55
C PRO A 187 8.54 17.07 4.78
N GLU A 188 9.23 17.37 5.88
CA GLU A 188 10.53 16.78 6.23
C GLU A 188 10.42 15.31 6.60
N LYS A 189 9.36 14.91 7.29
CA LYS A 189 9.13 13.51 7.69
C LYS A 189 8.60 12.70 6.54
N PHE A 190 7.64 13.25 5.80
CA PHE A 190 7.07 12.54 4.65
C PHE A 190 8.10 12.35 3.54
N SER A 191 8.95 13.35 3.25
CA SER A 191 10.05 13.20 2.29
C SER A 191 10.99 12.03 2.66
N LYS A 192 11.35 11.88 3.95
CA LYS A 192 12.13 10.74 4.42
C LYS A 192 11.39 9.41 4.24
N SER A 193 10.08 9.41 4.53
CA SER A 193 9.23 8.23 4.34
C SER A 193 9.15 7.84 2.87
N CYS A 194 9.04 8.80 1.95
CA CYS A 194 9.06 8.57 0.51
C CYS A 194 10.31 7.79 0.08
N VAL A 195 11.48 8.20 0.55
CA VAL A 195 12.75 7.53 0.22
C VAL A 195 12.83 6.16 0.87
N ASN A 196 12.54 6.07 2.17
CA ASN A 196 12.70 4.83 2.93
C ASN A 196 11.75 3.71 2.49
N LEU A 197 10.57 4.07 2.00
CA LEU A 197 9.51 3.13 1.60
C LEU A 197 9.38 3.01 0.07
N ASP A 198 10.26 3.69 -0.68
CA ASP A 198 10.26 3.69 -2.15
C ASP A 198 8.87 4.05 -2.74
N TYR A 199 8.20 5.06 -2.19
CA TYR A 199 6.93 5.56 -2.74
C TYR A 199 7.06 6.10 -4.17
N PRO A 200 8.15 6.80 -4.58
CA PRO A 200 8.33 7.22 -5.95
C PRO A 200 8.34 6.05 -6.95
N LEU A 201 8.95 4.91 -6.61
CA LEU A 201 8.95 3.72 -7.47
C LEU A 201 7.54 3.12 -7.63
N GLN A 202 6.73 3.14 -6.56
CA GLN A 202 5.32 2.76 -6.62
C GLN A 202 4.54 3.70 -7.52
N ALA A 203 4.73 5.01 -7.36
CA ALA A 203 4.10 6.05 -8.16
C ALA A 203 4.42 5.90 -9.65
N SER A 204 5.69 5.69 -10.00
CA SER A 204 6.11 5.48 -11.38
C SER A 204 5.49 4.23 -12.00
N LEU A 205 5.34 3.13 -11.23
CA LEU A 205 4.64 1.93 -11.70
C LEU A 205 3.15 2.19 -11.92
N GLN A 206 2.50 2.99 -11.07
CA GLN A 206 1.10 3.38 -11.23
C GLN A 206 0.91 4.25 -12.48
N ILE A 207 1.77 5.25 -12.68
CA ILE A 207 1.77 6.11 -13.87
C ILE A 207 1.94 5.25 -15.12
N LYS A 208 2.96 4.39 -15.15
CA LYS A 208 3.23 3.48 -16.28
C LYS A 208 2.04 2.57 -16.57
N GLY A 209 1.44 1.97 -15.55
CA GLY A 209 0.29 1.09 -15.71
C GLY A 209 -0.94 1.80 -16.26
N VAL A 210 -1.23 3.01 -15.76
CA VAL A 210 -2.35 3.84 -16.24
C VAL A 210 -2.17 4.25 -17.70
N LEU A 211 -0.95 4.60 -18.12
CA LEU A 211 -0.63 5.00 -19.50
C LEU A 211 -0.62 3.79 -20.44
N GLU A 212 0.13 2.73 -20.11
CA GLU A 212 0.26 1.55 -20.98
C GLU A 212 -1.04 0.73 -21.11
N SER A 213 -1.95 0.82 -20.12
CA SER A 213 -3.28 0.21 -20.24
C SER A 213 -4.28 1.04 -21.05
N GLY A 214 -3.94 2.29 -21.38
CA GLY A 214 -4.83 3.23 -22.06
C GLY A 214 -5.95 3.78 -21.18
N LEU A 215 -5.86 3.64 -19.84
CA LEU A 215 -6.85 4.17 -18.91
C LEU A 215 -6.87 5.71 -18.92
N LEU A 216 -5.69 6.32 -19.05
CA LEU A 216 -5.50 7.74 -19.36
C LEU A 216 -4.50 7.87 -20.52
N ASP A 217 -4.67 8.87 -21.38
CA ASP A 217 -3.73 9.23 -22.45
C ASP A 217 -2.51 10.00 -21.94
N GLU A 218 -2.64 10.68 -20.80
CA GLU A 218 -1.58 11.36 -20.09
C GLU A 218 -1.84 11.37 -18.57
N VAL A 219 -0.81 11.52 -17.75
CA VAL A 219 -0.90 11.79 -16.31
C VAL A 219 -0.34 13.19 -16.07
N LYS A 220 -1.23 14.15 -15.80
CA LYS A 220 -0.84 15.56 -15.52
C LYS A 220 -0.25 15.73 -14.14
N ASN A 221 -0.88 15.08 -13.14
CA ASN A 221 -0.44 15.16 -11.75
C ASN A 221 -0.42 13.77 -11.11
N TYR A 222 0.50 13.60 -10.20
CA TYR A 222 0.50 12.54 -9.22
C TYR A 222 0.59 13.17 -7.84
N PHE A 223 -0.36 12.83 -6.97
CA PHE A 223 -0.38 13.30 -5.59
C PHE A 223 -0.29 12.17 -4.59
N TRP A 224 0.43 12.39 -3.52
CA TRP A 224 0.24 11.67 -2.27
C TRP A 224 -0.72 12.49 -1.39
N LEU A 225 -1.88 11.92 -1.07
CA LEU A 225 -2.76 12.45 -0.04
C LEU A 225 -2.30 11.86 1.30
N VAL A 226 -1.58 12.66 2.07
CA VAL A 226 -1.05 12.26 3.37
C VAL A 226 -1.96 12.77 4.47
N VAL A 227 -2.45 11.85 5.31
CA VAL A 227 -3.36 12.18 6.41
C VAL A 227 -2.76 11.69 7.72
N GLU A 228 -2.62 12.59 8.69
CA GLU A 228 -2.12 12.24 10.02
C GLU A 228 -3.15 11.45 10.80
N LYS A 229 -2.68 10.41 11.52
CA LYS A 229 -3.53 9.54 12.35
C LYS A 229 -3.85 10.11 13.73
N ASN A 230 -3.23 11.22 14.09
CA ASN A 230 -3.36 11.87 15.40
C ASN A 230 -3.79 13.32 15.24
N SER A 231 -4.45 13.87 16.28
CA SER A 231 -4.79 15.30 16.30
C SER A 231 -3.56 16.17 15.98
N PRO A 232 -3.70 17.17 15.08
CA PRO A 232 -4.94 17.71 14.52
C PRO A 232 -5.42 17.04 13.21
N TYR A 233 -4.92 15.84 12.86
CA TYR A 233 -5.33 15.06 11.68
C TYR A 233 -5.11 15.80 10.36
N ASN A 234 -3.98 16.49 10.22
CA ASN A 234 -3.69 17.25 9.00
C ASN A 234 -3.77 16.37 7.75
N ALA A 235 -4.50 16.88 6.74
CA ALA A 235 -4.57 16.28 5.40
C ALA A 235 -3.82 17.17 4.42
N THR A 236 -2.82 16.62 3.73
CA THR A 236 -1.93 17.38 2.84
C THR A 236 -1.73 16.65 1.52
N LEU A 237 -1.81 17.39 0.41
CA LEU A 237 -1.45 16.89 -0.92
C LEU A 237 0.03 17.21 -1.22
N TYR A 238 0.83 16.17 -1.42
CA TYR A 238 2.20 16.29 -1.90
C TYR A 238 2.27 15.94 -3.38
N ARG A 239 2.82 16.82 -4.19
CA ARG A 239 2.99 16.58 -5.62
C ARG A 239 4.30 15.85 -5.90
N PHE A 240 4.23 14.77 -6.68
CA PHE A 240 5.38 14.17 -7.31
C PHE A 240 5.77 15.04 -8.51
N THR A 241 6.92 15.72 -8.44
CA THR A 241 7.36 16.66 -9.49
C THR A 241 7.64 15.93 -10.80
N LYS A 242 7.57 16.64 -11.92
CA LYS A 242 7.85 16.02 -13.23
C LYS A 242 9.31 15.57 -13.34
N ASP A 243 10.25 16.35 -12.88
CA ASP A 243 11.67 16.04 -12.89
C ASP A 243 11.96 14.76 -12.10
N ASP A 244 11.36 14.61 -10.91
CA ASP A 244 11.49 13.38 -10.10
C ASP A 244 10.78 12.19 -10.77
N GLN A 245 9.64 12.42 -11.44
CA GLN A 245 8.94 11.35 -12.18
C GLN A 245 9.81 10.78 -13.31
N GLU A 246 10.48 11.63 -14.09
CA GLU A 246 11.37 11.22 -15.18
C GLU A 246 12.55 10.42 -14.63
N MET A 247 13.25 10.93 -13.61
CA MET A 247 14.38 10.25 -12.98
C MET A 247 14.00 8.85 -12.43
N VAL A 248 12.83 8.74 -11.81
CA VAL A 248 12.38 7.46 -11.21
C VAL A 248 11.82 6.52 -12.27
N ALA A 249 11.26 7.03 -13.38
CA ALA A 249 10.80 6.21 -14.50
C ALA A 249 11.96 5.41 -15.12
N ASP A 250 13.12 6.05 -15.35
CA ASP A 250 14.33 5.37 -15.84
C ASP A 250 14.78 4.25 -14.88
N SER A 251 14.75 4.55 -13.58
CA SER A 251 15.06 3.54 -12.55
C SER A 251 14.06 2.38 -12.55
N LEU A 252 12.77 2.65 -12.72
CA LEU A 252 11.74 1.63 -12.82
C LEU A 252 11.96 0.72 -14.04
N ASP A 253 12.22 1.31 -15.21
CA ASP A 253 12.45 0.57 -16.44
C ASP A 253 13.73 -0.28 -16.35
N TYR A 254 14.77 0.21 -15.73
CA TYR A 254 15.97 -0.56 -15.41
C TYR A 254 15.64 -1.82 -14.58
N TYR A 255 14.88 -1.69 -13.49
CA TYR A 255 14.52 -2.86 -12.66
C TYR A 255 13.58 -3.82 -13.39
N ILE A 256 12.63 -3.32 -14.17
CA ILE A 256 11.73 -4.16 -14.99
C ILE A 256 12.56 -4.96 -16.01
N GLY A 257 13.53 -4.33 -16.68
CA GLY A 257 14.44 -4.98 -17.61
C GLY A 257 15.22 -6.12 -16.95
N HIS A 258 15.83 -5.87 -15.80
CA HIS A 258 16.61 -6.87 -15.05
C HIS A 258 15.75 -8.04 -14.54
N ILE A 259 14.51 -7.77 -14.10
CA ILE A 259 13.57 -8.85 -13.75
C ILE A 259 13.28 -9.70 -14.99
N ASN A 260 13.00 -9.07 -16.13
CA ASN A 260 12.71 -9.79 -17.37
C ASN A 260 13.89 -10.64 -17.86
N GLU A 261 15.11 -10.12 -17.79
CA GLU A 261 16.33 -10.87 -18.07
C GLU A 261 16.49 -12.08 -17.15
N ALA A 262 16.27 -11.90 -15.85
CA ALA A 262 16.34 -12.97 -14.86
C ALA A 262 15.29 -14.05 -15.09
N VAL A 263 14.07 -13.67 -15.45
CA VAL A 263 12.99 -14.60 -15.80
C VAL A 263 13.36 -15.42 -17.03
N ASN A 264 13.92 -14.79 -18.08
CA ASN A 264 14.24 -15.45 -19.34
C ASN A 264 15.50 -16.33 -19.26
N SER A 265 16.51 -15.89 -18.50
CA SER A 265 17.79 -16.60 -18.38
C SER A 265 17.82 -17.64 -17.24
N GLY A 266 16.92 -17.50 -16.26
CA GLY A 266 16.97 -18.26 -15.01
C GLY A 266 18.08 -17.83 -14.05
N ILE A 267 18.83 -16.75 -14.36
CA ILE A 267 19.95 -16.25 -13.56
C ILE A 267 19.47 -15.13 -12.66
N TRP A 268 19.47 -15.37 -11.34
CA TRP A 268 19.04 -14.44 -10.32
C TRP A 268 20.23 -14.01 -9.47
N GLY A 269 20.77 -12.83 -9.72
CA GLY A 269 21.97 -12.37 -9.07
C GLY A 269 21.77 -11.69 -7.74
N GLY A 270 22.82 -11.76 -6.92
CA GLY A 270 22.93 -11.03 -5.67
C GLY A 270 23.49 -9.61 -5.85
N TYR A 271 23.98 -9.03 -4.74
CA TYR A 271 24.56 -7.67 -4.76
C TYR A 271 25.80 -7.53 -5.64
N ASN A 272 26.55 -8.62 -5.80
CA ASN A 272 27.75 -8.66 -6.66
C ASN A 272 27.49 -8.36 -8.13
N GLN A 273 26.25 -8.48 -8.61
CA GLN A 273 25.88 -8.06 -9.98
C GLN A 273 25.89 -6.54 -10.18
N ARG A 274 26.01 -5.77 -9.10
CA ARG A 274 26.15 -4.30 -9.16
C ARG A 274 27.60 -3.87 -9.32
N ALA A 275 28.53 -4.80 -9.31
CA ALA A 275 29.95 -4.46 -9.45
C ALA A 275 30.28 -4.13 -10.90
N ASP A 276 31.05 -3.07 -11.11
CA ASP A 276 31.52 -2.60 -12.42
C ASP A 276 32.63 -3.49 -12.98
N ASN A 277 33.00 -4.54 -12.28
CA ASN A 277 34.11 -5.40 -12.61
C ASN A 277 33.70 -6.87 -12.74
N LYS A 278 34.48 -7.62 -13.53
CA LYS A 278 34.20 -9.04 -13.81
C LYS A 278 34.32 -9.96 -12.59
N LEU A 279 34.91 -9.49 -11.49
CA LEU A 279 35.10 -10.27 -10.26
C LEU A 279 33.90 -10.19 -9.33
N GLY A 280 32.94 -9.27 -9.58
CA GLY A 280 31.79 -9.07 -8.72
C GLY A 280 32.14 -8.49 -7.35
N ILE A 281 33.24 -7.76 -7.25
CA ILE A 281 33.68 -7.09 -6.02
C ILE A 281 33.08 -5.69 -5.97
N LEU A 282 32.39 -5.38 -4.88
CA LEU A 282 31.85 -4.05 -4.61
C LEU A 282 32.77 -3.27 -3.68
N ASP A 283 33.11 -2.04 -4.05
CA ASP A 283 33.79 -1.14 -3.16
C ASP A 283 32.82 -0.61 -2.09
N LEU A 284 33.22 -0.71 -0.83
CA LEU A 284 32.43 -0.24 0.30
C LEU A 284 32.85 1.20 0.64
N GLU A 285 31.99 2.15 0.34
CA GLU A 285 32.17 3.52 0.80
C GLU A 285 31.52 3.72 2.18
N LEU A 286 32.34 4.23 3.13
CA LEU A 286 31.82 4.56 4.45
C LEU A 286 30.93 5.83 4.37
N PRO A 287 29.82 5.88 5.12
CA PRO A 287 28.93 7.03 5.15
C PRO A 287 29.66 8.32 5.54
N LEU A 288 29.20 9.47 5.00
CA LEU A 288 29.85 10.76 5.23
C LEU A 288 30.00 11.14 6.71
N TYR A 289 29.06 10.72 7.58
CA TYR A 289 29.15 10.99 9.01
C TYR A 289 30.29 10.22 9.71
N TYR A 290 30.81 9.16 9.11
CA TYR A 290 31.95 8.40 9.63
C TYR A 290 33.29 9.04 9.22
N ARG A 291 33.29 9.87 8.17
CA ARG A 291 34.49 10.51 7.63
C ARG A 291 34.74 11.90 8.24
N ARG A 292 33.99 12.27 9.30
CA ARG A 292 34.14 13.56 10.03
C ARG A 292 35.08 13.43 11.21
#